data_6066179c888599929f5470b050d97843
#
_entry.id   6066179c888599929f5470b050d97843
#
_cell.length_a   1.000
_cell.length_b   1.000
_cell.length_c   1.000
_cell.angle_alpha   90.00
_cell.angle_beta   90.00
_cell.angle_gamma   90.00
#
_symmetry.space_group_name_H-M   'P 1'
#
loop_
_entity.id
_entity.type
_entity.pdbx_description
1 polymer ?
#
loop_
_entity_poly.entity_id
_entity_poly.type
_entity_poly.pdbx_seq_one_letter_code
_entity_poly.pdbx_strand_id
1 'polypeptide(L)'
;MVLFTTSLALFSPLLHYSCTTSAAAVPQVSLEDYGTFSGVSISNTLSKHKLPQDVDAWLGIDYAQQPIGNGRFRPLEAQPDGFEGVKNASQYGPICLQDLKYPYPDKQSEACLSFNVYRTNGIPLDEKLPTLVWIHGGGFASFSARDIDGAAFVASSTKPVVVISFNYRLNAFGFLPSGLFKRQGLMNLGLQDQHFFLEFLQRHLSAFGGDHEQITLGGLSAGAHSTAFHYFHNYGVDKNKPLFARAILQSGSPTARAFPSPEYPRYKEDFAALMQHIGCSVEVDDSEQMSCLINAPAEKIREVAAKRYEDAKNLLDWPWQPALGGLFLEKSGSESGIQSTFHHLPIITTYTTDEGKYYTPGNLETNDDFIQFWHRMSPDLNVTDLAILNELYPDPVAHLDSPWAMSPNSTQYNRISASWSDMAYICPSRETASRTSAAGVPTWRLRFNTPNHPLAAQSWRGIPHASDFAYLWNDPAVPYRDTAQIYYSYINSFVLAGDPNRHRREGAVEWPQYEARGGSQIVVNPGDFTVVEVDNARPLQCAFWNDPERAPRLNK
;
A
#
# COMPACT_ATOMS: atom_id res chain seq x y z
N MET A 1 -77.13 -46.09 43.22
CA MET A 1 -75.72 -46.22 43.46
C MET A 1 -75.01 -45.44 42.37
N VAL A 2 -74.76 -44.16 42.65
CA VAL A 2 -74.21 -43.19 41.65
C VAL A 2 -72.80 -42.89 42.09
N LEU A 3 -71.83 -43.19 41.22
CA LEU A 3 -70.42 -42.90 41.42
C LEU A 3 -70.10 -41.48 40.83
N PHE A 4 -69.64 -40.59 41.68
CA PHE A 4 -69.03 -39.31 41.30
C PHE A 4 -67.60 -39.53 40.98
N THR A 5 -67.17 -39.17 39.76
CA THR A 5 -65.75 -39.05 39.42
C THR A 5 -65.32 -37.57 39.41
N THR A 6 -64.45 -37.19 40.29
CA THR A 6 -63.85 -35.89 40.37
C THR A 6 -62.63 -35.82 39.44
N SER A 7 -62.67 -34.96 38.46
CA SER A 7 -61.50 -34.65 37.61
C SER A 7 -60.65 -33.55 38.27
N LEU A 8 -59.38 -33.82 38.58
CA LEU A 8 -58.40 -32.86 39.00
C LEU A 8 -57.77 -32.19 37.72
N ALA A 9 -57.96 -30.90 37.56
CA ALA A 9 -57.24 -30.12 36.55
C ALA A 9 -55.91 -29.68 37.10
N LEU A 10 -54.82 -30.17 36.51
CA LEU A 10 -53.44 -29.70 36.75
C LEU A 10 -53.19 -28.43 35.94
N PHE A 11 -53.07 -27.29 36.64
CA PHE A 11 -52.56 -26.04 36.06
C PHE A 11 -51.04 -26.12 36.02
N SER A 12 -50.44 -26.23 34.82
CA SER A 12 -49.03 -25.98 34.58
C SER A 12 -48.78 -24.48 34.31
N PRO A 13 -47.89 -23.82 35.05
CA PRO A 13 -47.54 -22.44 34.72
C PRO A 13 -46.64 -22.46 33.47
N LEU A 14 -47.11 -21.90 32.37
CA LEU A 14 -46.32 -21.55 31.21
C LEU A 14 -45.35 -20.41 31.59
N LEU A 15 -44.07 -20.78 31.85
CA LEU A 15 -42.99 -19.81 31.92
C LEU A 15 -42.79 -19.21 30.53
N HIS A 16 -43.24 -17.98 30.34
CA HIS A 16 -42.89 -17.18 29.17
C HIS A 16 -41.43 -16.74 29.31
N TYR A 17 -40.52 -17.43 28.65
CA TYR A 17 -39.18 -16.92 28.38
C TYR A 17 -39.33 -15.75 27.39
N SER A 18 -39.35 -14.54 27.87
CA SER A 18 -39.17 -13.34 27.06
C SER A 18 -37.74 -13.34 26.59
N CYS A 19 -37.51 -13.81 25.36
CA CYS A 19 -36.22 -13.59 24.67
C CYS A 19 -36.12 -12.10 24.36
N THR A 20 -35.59 -11.33 25.29
CA THR A 20 -35.17 -9.97 25.01
C THR A 20 -33.96 -10.09 24.07
N THR A 21 -34.14 -9.90 22.78
CA THR A 21 -33.07 -9.60 21.86
C THR A 21 -32.45 -8.28 22.34
N SER A 22 -31.38 -8.35 23.13
CA SER A 22 -30.55 -7.21 23.41
C SER A 22 -30.05 -6.70 22.05
N ALA A 23 -30.44 -5.50 21.65
CA ALA A 23 -29.76 -4.83 20.55
C ALA A 23 -28.28 -4.81 20.91
N ALA A 24 -27.44 -5.33 20.02
CA ALA A 24 -25.99 -5.31 20.22
C ALA A 24 -25.58 -3.88 20.55
N ALA A 25 -24.88 -3.70 21.68
CA ALA A 25 -24.45 -2.39 22.10
C ALA A 25 -23.50 -1.84 21.02
N VAL A 26 -23.72 -0.59 20.61
CA VAL A 26 -22.84 0.10 19.67
C VAL A 26 -21.43 0.18 20.27
N PRO A 27 -20.38 -0.29 19.58
CA PRO A 27 -19.04 -0.30 20.13
C PRO A 27 -18.57 1.13 20.40
N GLN A 28 -18.01 1.38 21.60
CA GLN A 28 -17.47 2.68 21.98
C GLN A 28 -16.00 2.56 22.37
N VAL A 29 -15.23 3.60 22.07
CA VAL A 29 -13.81 3.72 22.43
C VAL A 29 -13.53 5.14 22.93
N SER A 30 -12.70 5.25 23.98
CA SER A 30 -12.22 6.53 24.49
C SER A 30 -10.73 6.63 24.28
N LEU A 31 -10.29 7.68 23.57
CA LEU A 31 -8.89 8.00 23.34
C LEU A 31 -8.46 9.08 24.34
N GLU A 32 -7.34 8.81 25.01
CA GLU A 32 -6.78 9.73 26.01
C GLU A 32 -6.48 11.09 25.37
N ASP A 33 -6.84 12.17 26.07
CA ASP A 33 -6.68 13.57 25.63
C ASP A 33 -7.34 13.90 24.28
N TYR A 34 -8.22 13.02 23.77
CA TYR A 34 -8.91 13.27 22.51
C TYR A 34 -10.44 13.21 22.66
N GLY A 35 -11.00 12.11 23.13
CA GLY A 35 -12.46 11.99 23.33
C GLY A 35 -13.00 10.59 23.07
N THR A 36 -14.33 10.47 23.17
CA THR A 36 -15.04 9.19 23.00
C THR A 36 -15.72 9.11 21.64
N PHE A 37 -15.62 7.93 21.00
CA PHE A 37 -16.19 7.65 19.70
C PHE A 37 -17.13 6.46 19.76
N SER A 38 -18.31 6.59 19.13
CA SER A 38 -19.23 5.47 18.91
C SER A 38 -19.02 4.93 17.50
N GLY A 39 -18.71 3.63 17.40
CA GLY A 39 -18.49 2.92 16.14
C GLY A 39 -19.76 2.34 15.51
N VAL A 40 -19.58 1.32 14.70
CA VAL A 40 -20.64 0.61 13.99
C VAL A 40 -20.29 -0.86 13.88
N SER A 41 -21.31 -1.73 13.77
CA SER A 41 -21.12 -3.14 13.39
C SER A 41 -21.29 -3.27 11.88
N ILE A 42 -20.29 -3.86 11.21
CA ILE A 42 -20.28 -4.09 9.76
C ILE A 42 -20.57 -5.57 9.50
N SER A 43 -21.55 -5.84 8.64
CA SER A 43 -21.98 -7.20 8.26
C SER A 43 -21.78 -7.54 6.78
N ASN A 44 -21.23 -6.60 5.99
CA ASN A 44 -20.98 -6.80 4.55
C ASN A 44 -19.60 -6.30 4.16
N THR A 45 -19.01 -6.94 3.14
CA THR A 45 -17.78 -6.50 2.47
C THR A 45 -17.99 -5.19 1.70
N LEU A 46 -16.94 -4.57 1.22
CA LEU A 46 -17.03 -3.44 0.27
C LEU A 46 -17.71 -3.85 -1.05
N SER A 47 -17.54 -5.11 -1.48
CA SER A 47 -18.19 -5.70 -2.66
C SER A 47 -19.65 -6.13 -2.40
N LYS A 48 -20.23 -5.78 -1.24
CA LYS A 48 -21.62 -6.03 -0.83
C LYS A 48 -21.99 -7.50 -0.58
N HIS A 49 -21.01 -8.36 -0.33
CA HIS A 49 -21.26 -9.73 0.12
C HIS A 49 -21.35 -9.79 1.65
N LYS A 50 -22.19 -10.68 2.15
CA LYS A 50 -22.33 -10.86 3.60
C LYS A 50 -21.05 -11.44 4.20
N LEU A 51 -20.59 -10.86 5.30
CA LEU A 51 -19.47 -11.36 6.08
C LEU A 51 -19.83 -12.64 6.84
N PRO A 52 -18.89 -13.56 7.09
CA PRO A 52 -19.12 -14.75 7.91
C PRO A 52 -19.42 -14.43 9.37
N GLN A 53 -18.98 -13.28 9.87
CA GLN A 53 -19.28 -12.73 11.18
C GLN A 53 -19.29 -11.19 11.12
N ASP A 54 -20.02 -10.58 12.04
CA ASP A 54 -20.02 -9.12 12.16
C ASP A 54 -18.67 -8.61 12.66
N VAL A 55 -18.33 -7.38 12.31
CA VAL A 55 -17.06 -6.73 12.64
C VAL A 55 -17.34 -5.38 13.30
N ASP A 56 -16.75 -5.13 14.47
CA ASP A 56 -16.77 -3.80 15.08
C ASP A 56 -15.87 -2.86 14.30
N ALA A 57 -16.37 -1.65 14.02
CA ALA A 57 -15.59 -0.67 13.27
C ALA A 57 -15.77 0.75 13.83
N TRP A 58 -14.72 1.53 13.74
CA TRP A 58 -14.69 2.97 13.96
C TRP A 58 -14.10 3.61 12.71
N LEU A 59 -14.89 4.43 12.03
CA LEU A 59 -14.59 4.97 10.71
C LEU A 59 -14.45 6.48 10.74
N GLY A 60 -13.48 7.01 10.01
CA GLY A 60 -13.31 8.44 9.76
C GLY A 60 -12.88 9.23 10.99
N ILE A 61 -12.10 8.64 11.90
CA ILE A 61 -11.52 9.37 13.03
C ILE A 61 -10.30 10.15 12.54
N ASP A 62 -10.24 11.45 12.81
CA ASP A 62 -9.07 12.27 12.51
C ASP A 62 -7.90 11.87 13.42
N TYR A 63 -6.69 11.80 12.89
CA TYR A 63 -5.49 11.48 13.68
C TYR A 63 -4.55 12.66 13.87
N ALA A 64 -4.78 13.75 13.14
CA ALA A 64 -3.98 14.97 13.19
C ALA A 64 -4.88 16.20 13.06
N GLN A 65 -4.39 17.35 13.51
CA GLN A 65 -4.93 18.63 13.09
C GLN A 65 -4.83 18.71 11.56
N GLN A 66 -5.93 19.08 10.91
CA GLN A 66 -6.02 19.00 9.46
C GLN A 66 -5.12 20.07 8.80
N PRO A 67 -4.28 19.69 7.80
CA PRO A 67 -3.31 20.57 7.17
C PRO A 67 -3.95 21.49 6.13
N ILE A 68 -4.86 22.36 6.57
CA ILE A 68 -5.58 23.32 5.74
C ILE A 68 -5.12 24.76 6.01
N GLY A 69 -5.41 25.67 5.07
CA GLY A 69 -5.04 27.08 5.21
C GLY A 69 -3.53 27.23 5.46
N ASN A 70 -3.12 27.87 6.55
CA ASN A 70 -1.70 28.05 6.90
C ASN A 70 -0.97 26.75 7.24
N GLY A 71 -1.69 25.68 7.54
CA GLY A 71 -1.14 24.32 7.73
C GLY A 71 -0.85 23.58 6.42
N ARG A 72 -1.35 24.07 5.26
CA ARG A 72 -1.05 23.49 3.97
C ARG A 72 0.47 23.49 3.74
N PHE A 73 1.00 22.39 3.21
CA PHE A 73 2.44 22.19 2.98
C PHE A 73 3.31 22.31 4.25
N ARG A 74 2.75 22.00 5.43
CA ARG A 74 3.50 21.93 6.69
C ARG A 74 3.52 20.48 7.21
N PRO A 75 4.58 20.08 7.95
CA PRO A 75 4.55 18.88 8.77
C PRO A 75 3.39 18.94 9.77
N LEU A 76 2.90 17.75 10.17
CA LEU A 76 1.90 17.66 11.23
C LEU A 76 2.56 17.88 12.59
N GLU A 77 1.92 18.66 13.47
CA GLU A 77 2.49 19.03 14.75
C GLU A 77 1.71 18.44 15.94
N ALA A 78 0.41 18.23 15.78
CA ALA A 78 -0.45 17.80 16.87
C ALA A 78 -1.59 16.87 16.41
N GLN A 79 -2.04 16.02 17.34
CA GLN A 79 -3.35 15.37 17.22
C GLN A 79 -4.47 16.41 17.28
N PRO A 80 -5.70 16.06 16.88
CA PRO A 80 -6.85 16.95 17.02
C PRO A 80 -7.10 17.35 18.48
N ASP A 81 -7.69 18.53 18.67
CA ASP A 81 -8.08 19.00 20.00
C ASP A 81 -9.09 18.05 20.64
N GLY A 82 -8.99 17.89 21.96
CA GLY A 82 -9.91 17.10 22.75
C GLY A 82 -11.34 17.69 22.74
N PHE A 83 -12.33 16.82 22.93
CA PHE A 83 -13.73 17.19 23.00
C PHE A 83 -14.47 16.42 24.10
N GLU A 84 -15.56 17.01 24.60
CA GLU A 84 -16.47 16.36 25.52
C GLU A 84 -17.60 15.62 24.78
N GLY A 85 -18.15 14.56 25.42
CA GLY A 85 -19.25 13.79 24.88
C GLY A 85 -18.79 12.67 23.94
N VAL A 86 -19.67 12.23 23.04
CA VAL A 86 -19.44 11.10 22.12
C VAL A 86 -19.63 11.54 20.69
N LYS A 87 -18.59 11.40 19.86
CA LYS A 87 -18.65 11.61 18.40
C LYS A 87 -19.01 10.31 17.69
N ASN A 88 -19.78 10.44 16.62
CA ASN A 88 -20.14 9.31 15.77
C ASN A 88 -18.99 8.99 14.80
N ALA A 89 -18.48 7.76 14.86
CA ALA A 89 -17.46 7.20 14.00
C ALA A 89 -18.01 6.01 13.16
N SER A 90 -19.24 6.13 12.65
CA SER A 90 -19.89 5.10 11.83
C SER A 90 -19.77 5.34 10.31
N GLN A 91 -19.09 6.42 9.89
CA GLN A 91 -18.96 6.83 8.50
C GLN A 91 -17.50 7.10 8.16
N TYR A 92 -17.09 6.75 6.95
CA TYR A 92 -15.77 7.10 6.44
C TYR A 92 -15.60 8.63 6.37
N GLY A 93 -14.42 9.09 6.72
CA GLY A 93 -14.01 10.49 6.54
C GLY A 93 -13.82 10.86 5.06
N PRO A 94 -13.54 12.14 4.79
CA PRO A 94 -13.17 12.61 3.46
C PRO A 94 -11.92 11.88 2.94
N ILE A 95 -11.82 11.74 1.61
CA ILE A 95 -10.61 11.27 0.94
C ILE A 95 -9.75 12.46 0.51
N CYS A 96 -8.44 12.26 0.39
CA CYS A 96 -7.53 13.34 0.02
C CYS A 96 -7.74 13.77 -1.44
N LEU A 97 -7.47 15.05 -1.72
CA LEU A 97 -7.66 15.64 -3.05
C LEU A 97 -6.89 14.89 -4.12
N GLN A 98 -7.58 14.51 -5.19
CA GLN A 98 -7.06 13.71 -6.31
C GLN A 98 -7.90 13.93 -7.57
N ASP A 99 -7.69 13.20 -8.66
CA ASP A 99 -8.49 13.32 -9.89
C ASP A 99 -9.98 13.08 -9.59
N LEU A 100 -10.85 13.95 -10.13
CA LEU A 100 -12.32 13.83 -10.02
C LEU A 100 -12.90 12.61 -10.74
N LYS A 101 -12.13 11.95 -11.60
CA LYS A 101 -12.50 10.66 -12.20
C LYS A 101 -12.45 9.52 -11.20
N TYR A 102 -11.78 9.71 -10.07
CA TYR A 102 -11.75 8.73 -8.99
C TYR A 102 -13.15 8.57 -8.38
N PRO A 103 -13.55 7.36 -7.97
CA PRO A 103 -14.82 7.17 -7.25
C PRO A 103 -14.89 8.11 -6.04
N TYR A 104 -16.06 8.71 -5.82
CA TYR A 104 -16.33 9.66 -4.72
C TYR A 104 -15.76 11.08 -4.91
N PRO A 105 -15.94 11.72 -6.07
CA PRO A 105 -15.42 13.07 -6.30
C PRO A 105 -15.98 14.13 -5.33
N ASP A 106 -17.19 13.90 -4.82
CA ASP A 106 -17.90 14.74 -3.84
C ASP A 106 -17.43 14.52 -2.39
N LYS A 107 -16.53 13.58 -2.14
CA LYS A 107 -15.98 13.25 -0.82
C LYS A 107 -14.53 13.69 -0.65
N GLN A 108 -13.97 14.42 -1.59
CA GLN A 108 -12.58 14.88 -1.54
C GLN A 108 -12.44 16.15 -0.71
N SER A 109 -11.37 16.24 0.09
CA SER A 109 -11.04 17.42 0.90
C SER A 109 -9.53 17.48 1.17
N GLU A 110 -8.98 18.68 1.45
CA GLU A 110 -7.67 18.81 2.10
C GLU A 110 -7.72 18.33 3.55
N ALA A 111 -8.86 18.47 4.22
CA ALA A 111 -9.11 17.92 5.56
C ALA A 111 -9.44 16.43 5.46
N CYS A 112 -8.45 15.61 5.16
CA CYS A 112 -8.62 14.20 4.79
C CYS A 112 -7.88 13.22 5.71
N LEU A 113 -7.10 13.71 6.68
CA LEU A 113 -6.22 12.89 7.50
C LEU A 113 -7.01 12.15 8.59
N SER A 114 -7.67 11.09 8.18
CA SER A 114 -8.48 10.21 9.03
C SER A 114 -8.11 8.75 8.85
N PHE A 115 -8.52 7.92 9.82
CA PHE A 115 -8.29 6.49 9.81
C PHE A 115 -9.55 5.70 10.12
N ASN A 116 -9.52 4.41 9.83
CA ASN A 116 -10.56 3.45 10.09
C ASN A 116 -9.99 2.26 10.84
N VAL A 117 -10.72 1.76 11.83
CA VAL A 117 -10.38 0.57 12.61
C VAL A 117 -11.45 -0.47 12.38
N TYR A 118 -11.02 -1.71 12.15
CA TYR A 118 -11.88 -2.89 12.05
C TYR A 118 -11.37 -3.93 13.05
N ARG A 119 -12.27 -4.47 13.87
CA ARG A 119 -11.89 -5.36 14.97
C ARG A 119 -12.84 -6.54 15.08
N THR A 120 -12.32 -7.70 15.46
CA THR A 120 -13.14 -8.87 15.74
C THR A 120 -14.20 -8.54 16.80
N ASN A 121 -15.46 -8.74 16.44
CA ASN A 121 -16.60 -8.45 17.30
C ASN A 121 -16.63 -9.38 18.53
N GLY A 122 -17.14 -8.85 19.66
CA GLY A 122 -17.37 -9.64 20.89
C GLY A 122 -16.13 -9.91 21.72
N ILE A 123 -14.95 -9.42 21.33
CA ILE A 123 -13.73 -9.53 22.14
C ILE A 123 -13.58 -8.29 23.02
N PRO A 124 -13.31 -8.40 24.34
CA PRO A 124 -13.11 -7.25 25.22
C PRO A 124 -12.01 -6.30 24.74
N LEU A 125 -12.18 -4.98 24.91
CA LEU A 125 -11.20 -3.98 24.44
C LEU A 125 -9.87 -3.98 25.19
N ASP A 126 -9.81 -4.58 26.38
CA ASP A 126 -8.59 -4.78 27.16
C ASP A 126 -7.76 -5.98 26.69
N GLU A 127 -8.31 -6.85 25.83
CA GLU A 127 -7.56 -7.89 25.15
C GLU A 127 -6.75 -7.30 24.00
N LYS A 128 -5.42 -7.46 24.09
CA LYS A 128 -4.46 -6.94 23.09
C LYS A 128 -4.36 -7.89 21.90
N LEU A 129 -4.77 -7.40 20.73
CA LEU A 129 -4.82 -8.16 19.49
C LEU A 129 -3.71 -7.75 18.52
N PRO A 130 -3.11 -8.71 17.77
CA PRO A 130 -2.24 -8.39 16.64
C PRO A 130 -2.95 -7.45 15.67
N THR A 131 -2.20 -6.48 15.14
CA THR A 131 -2.78 -5.40 14.34
C THR A 131 -2.10 -5.30 12.97
N LEU A 132 -2.89 -5.32 11.89
CA LEU A 132 -2.45 -4.96 10.54
C LEU A 132 -2.75 -3.48 10.29
N VAL A 133 -1.71 -2.69 10.03
CA VAL A 133 -1.83 -1.30 9.57
C VAL A 133 -1.50 -1.27 8.08
N TRP A 134 -2.45 -0.80 7.26
CA TRP A 134 -2.31 -0.84 5.81
C TRP A 134 -2.22 0.54 5.19
N ILE A 135 -1.13 0.77 4.45
CA ILE A 135 -0.92 1.97 3.64
C ILE A 135 -1.46 1.69 2.23
N HIS A 136 -2.43 2.49 1.79
CA HIS A 136 -3.02 2.32 0.46
C HIS A 136 -2.05 2.71 -0.65
N GLY A 137 -2.22 2.10 -1.83
CA GLY A 137 -1.45 2.41 -3.03
C GLY A 137 -1.96 3.64 -3.79
N GLY A 138 -1.86 3.57 -5.12
CA GLY A 138 -2.37 4.63 -6.01
C GLY A 138 -1.32 5.60 -6.53
N GLY A 139 -0.05 5.16 -6.62
CA GLY A 139 1.03 5.94 -7.23
C GLY A 139 1.35 7.24 -6.49
N PHE A 140 1.03 7.33 -5.20
CA PHE A 140 1.09 8.54 -4.35
C PHE A 140 0.13 9.67 -4.78
N ALA A 141 -0.78 9.41 -5.70
CA ALA A 141 -1.65 10.44 -6.29
C ALA A 141 -3.14 10.10 -6.26
N SER A 142 -3.52 8.87 -5.88
CA SER A 142 -4.91 8.41 -5.86
C SER A 142 -5.16 7.33 -4.79
N PHE A 143 -6.40 6.85 -4.70
CA PHE A 143 -6.91 5.93 -3.69
C PHE A 143 -7.06 6.53 -2.29
N SER A 144 -7.52 5.72 -1.35
CA SER A 144 -7.82 6.14 0.02
C SER A 144 -7.90 4.95 0.98
N ALA A 145 -7.92 5.25 2.27
CA ALA A 145 -8.19 4.27 3.33
C ALA A 145 -9.56 3.57 3.19
N ARG A 146 -10.50 4.21 2.50
CA ARG A 146 -11.85 3.69 2.24
C ARG A 146 -11.88 2.52 1.27
N ASP A 147 -10.84 2.36 0.44
CA ASP A 147 -10.75 1.28 -0.55
C ASP A 147 -10.23 -0.04 0.06
N ILE A 148 -9.95 -0.05 1.36
CA ILE A 148 -9.39 -1.18 2.09
C ILE A 148 -10.52 -1.96 2.79
N ASP A 149 -10.76 -3.20 2.38
CA ASP A 149 -11.77 -4.06 3.01
C ASP A 149 -11.27 -4.72 4.29
N GLY A 150 -10.98 -3.89 5.30
CA GLY A 150 -10.52 -4.36 6.61
C GLY A 150 -11.56 -5.25 7.29
N ALA A 151 -12.86 -5.03 7.04
CA ALA A 151 -13.92 -5.86 7.59
C ALA A 151 -13.89 -7.28 7.02
N ALA A 152 -13.66 -7.43 5.71
CA ALA A 152 -13.51 -8.76 5.10
C ALA A 152 -12.30 -9.51 5.66
N PHE A 153 -11.17 -8.82 5.86
CA PHE A 153 -9.98 -9.43 6.47
C PHE A 153 -10.26 -9.92 7.89
N VAL A 154 -10.81 -9.06 8.74
CA VAL A 154 -11.13 -9.39 10.15
C VAL A 154 -12.14 -10.52 10.25
N ALA A 155 -13.23 -10.44 9.48
CA ALA A 155 -14.29 -11.46 9.51
C ALA A 155 -13.84 -12.84 9.02
N SER A 156 -12.82 -12.89 8.16
CA SER A 156 -12.23 -14.14 7.64
C SER A 156 -11.20 -14.76 8.56
N SER A 157 -10.74 -14.03 9.59
CA SER A 157 -9.71 -14.52 10.50
C SER A 157 -10.27 -15.57 11.48
N THR A 158 -9.52 -16.66 11.66
CA THR A 158 -9.83 -17.70 12.64
C THR A 158 -9.42 -17.34 14.06
N LYS A 159 -8.69 -16.23 14.22
CA LYS A 159 -8.24 -15.70 15.52
C LYS A 159 -8.54 -14.20 15.55
N PRO A 160 -8.77 -13.64 16.76
CA PRO A 160 -9.01 -12.21 16.89
C PRO A 160 -7.87 -11.36 16.32
N VAL A 161 -8.23 -10.29 15.60
CA VAL A 161 -7.29 -9.38 14.92
C VAL A 161 -7.88 -7.99 14.79
N VAL A 162 -7.01 -7.00 14.68
CA VAL A 162 -7.38 -5.62 14.31
C VAL A 162 -6.77 -5.30 12.94
N VAL A 163 -7.55 -4.60 12.10
CA VAL A 163 -7.06 -4.01 10.84
C VAL A 163 -7.29 -2.52 10.88
N ILE A 164 -6.32 -1.75 10.44
CA ILE A 164 -6.38 -0.29 10.38
C ILE A 164 -5.99 0.17 8.98
N SER A 165 -6.77 1.09 8.42
CA SER A 165 -6.44 1.84 7.21
C SER A 165 -6.51 3.34 7.48
N PHE A 166 -5.69 4.13 6.81
CA PHE A 166 -5.62 5.57 7.04
C PHE A 166 -5.25 6.32 5.77
N ASN A 167 -5.64 7.60 5.70
CA ASN A 167 -5.29 8.51 4.63
C ASN A 167 -4.00 9.25 4.95
N TYR A 168 -3.28 9.64 3.92
CA TYR A 168 -2.11 10.53 3.95
C TYR A 168 -2.18 11.48 2.76
N ARG A 169 -1.54 12.65 2.83
CA ARG A 169 -1.56 13.62 1.73
C ARG A 169 -0.99 13.03 0.46
N LEU A 170 -1.67 13.28 -0.65
CA LEU A 170 -1.38 12.74 -1.97
C LEU A 170 -0.87 13.82 -2.92
N ASN A 171 -0.37 13.40 -4.08
CA ASN A 171 0.04 14.23 -5.21
C ASN A 171 0.87 15.46 -4.78
N ALA A 172 0.67 16.64 -5.38
CA ALA A 172 1.41 17.84 -5.04
C ALA A 172 1.22 18.29 -3.57
N PHE A 173 0.14 17.89 -2.88
CA PHE A 173 -0.07 18.25 -1.46
C PHE A 173 0.84 17.47 -0.51
N GLY A 174 1.18 16.23 -0.84
CA GLY A 174 2.02 15.35 -0.02
C GLY A 174 3.43 15.14 -0.59
N PHE A 175 3.58 15.28 -1.91
CA PHE A 175 4.79 14.91 -2.64
C PHE A 175 5.07 15.93 -3.74
N LEU A 176 5.58 17.10 -3.36
CA LEU A 176 5.99 18.16 -4.29
C LEU A 176 7.53 18.29 -4.29
N PRO A 177 8.25 17.41 -5.05
CA PRO A 177 9.69 17.49 -5.11
C PRO A 177 10.12 18.76 -5.82
N SER A 178 10.80 19.64 -5.10
CA SER A 178 11.31 20.91 -5.63
C SER A 178 12.46 21.45 -4.81
N GLY A 179 13.28 22.31 -5.40
CA GLY A 179 14.33 23.01 -4.69
C GLY A 179 13.79 23.88 -3.55
N LEU A 180 12.59 24.49 -3.73
CA LEU A 180 11.90 25.25 -2.68
C LEU A 180 11.62 24.35 -1.46
N PHE A 181 10.96 23.21 -1.66
CA PHE A 181 10.60 22.30 -0.57
C PHE A 181 11.83 21.70 0.11
N LYS A 182 12.90 21.42 -0.64
CA LYS A 182 14.17 20.97 -0.07
C LYS A 182 14.78 22.04 0.87
N ARG A 183 14.88 23.30 0.42
CA ARG A 183 15.42 24.38 1.24
C ARG A 183 14.58 24.68 2.48
N GLN A 184 13.27 24.46 2.41
CA GLN A 184 12.34 24.66 3.52
C GLN A 184 12.19 23.42 4.43
N GLY A 185 12.85 22.29 4.12
CA GLY A 185 12.70 21.04 4.90
C GLY A 185 11.33 20.36 4.75
N LEU A 186 10.61 20.61 3.66
CA LEU A 186 9.21 20.18 3.43
C LEU A 186 9.10 18.99 2.47
N MET A 187 10.19 18.26 2.26
CA MET A 187 10.19 17.09 1.39
C MET A 187 9.38 15.92 2.00
N ASN A 188 8.71 15.17 1.13
CA ASN A 188 8.05 13.91 1.50
C ASN A 188 6.98 14.04 2.61
N LEU A 189 6.18 15.11 2.59
CA LEU A 189 5.16 15.36 3.62
C LEU A 189 4.16 14.20 3.77
N GLY A 190 3.81 13.50 2.69
CA GLY A 190 2.95 12.32 2.78
C GLY A 190 3.59 11.15 3.54
N LEU A 191 4.92 10.97 3.48
CA LEU A 191 5.62 10.00 4.34
C LEU A 191 5.67 10.47 5.79
N GLN A 192 5.81 11.78 6.02
CA GLN A 192 5.75 12.36 7.36
C GLN A 192 4.35 12.18 7.99
N ASP A 193 3.27 12.31 7.21
CA ASP A 193 1.90 12.02 7.67
C ASP A 193 1.76 10.55 8.12
N GLN A 194 2.33 9.62 7.34
CA GLN A 194 2.32 8.19 7.68
C GLN A 194 3.08 7.91 8.97
N HIS A 195 4.24 8.53 9.16
CA HIS A 195 5.02 8.40 10.39
C HIS A 195 4.29 8.96 11.60
N PHE A 196 3.72 10.16 11.46
CA PHE A 196 2.91 10.79 12.51
C PHE A 196 1.73 9.89 12.92
N PHE A 197 1.07 9.25 11.94
CA PHE A 197 0.02 8.29 12.23
C PHE A 197 0.52 7.06 13.00
N LEU A 198 1.69 6.52 12.66
CA LEU A 198 2.29 5.42 13.41
C LEU A 198 2.62 5.83 14.86
N GLU A 199 3.11 7.05 15.08
CA GLU A 199 3.31 7.58 16.44
C GLU A 199 1.99 7.77 17.19
N PHE A 200 0.92 8.23 16.51
CA PHE A 200 -0.43 8.30 17.06
C PHE A 200 -0.91 6.90 17.51
N LEU A 201 -0.69 5.88 16.71
CA LEU A 201 -1.06 4.50 17.07
C LEU A 201 -0.28 3.97 18.28
N GLN A 202 0.97 4.33 18.47
CA GLN A 202 1.73 3.93 19.68
C GLN A 202 1.05 4.43 20.97
N ARG A 203 0.34 5.56 20.92
CA ARG A 203 -0.38 6.13 22.06
C ARG A 203 -1.80 5.59 22.21
N HIS A 204 -2.52 5.39 21.11
CA HIS A 204 -3.97 5.20 21.14
C HIS A 204 -4.45 3.79 20.71
N LEU A 205 -3.60 2.96 20.11
CA LEU A 205 -4.01 1.65 19.59
C LEU A 205 -4.62 0.74 20.66
N SER A 206 -4.09 0.79 21.87
CA SER A 206 -4.58 -0.02 23.01
C SER A 206 -6.04 0.26 23.36
N ALA A 207 -6.54 1.46 23.13
CA ALA A 207 -7.95 1.80 23.35
C ALA A 207 -8.89 1.02 22.42
N PHE A 208 -8.44 0.67 21.22
CA PHE A 208 -9.15 -0.20 20.28
C PHE A 208 -8.88 -1.71 20.54
N GLY A 209 -8.17 -2.05 21.62
CA GLY A 209 -7.75 -3.42 21.91
C GLY A 209 -6.69 -3.97 20.94
N GLY A 210 -5.94 -3.11 20.26
CA GLY A 210 -4.79 -3.52 19.46
C GLY A 210 -3.50 -3.53 20.29
N ASP A 211 -2.56 -4.38 19.89
CA ASP A 211 -1.22 -4.47 20.50
C ASP A 211 -0.22 -3.63 19.70
N HIS A 212 0.23 -2.51 20.28
CA HIS A 212 1.20 -1.63 19.65
C HIS A 212 2.60 -2.28 19.48
N GLU A 213 2.90 -3.35 20.21
CA GLU A 213 4.13 -4.12 20.03
C GLU A 213 4.01 -5.19 18.93
N GLN A 214 2.80 -5.43 18.40
CA GLN A 214 2.53 -6.42 17.36
C GLN A 214 1.90 -5.80 16.11
N ILE A 215 2.31 -4.61 15.74
CA ILE A 215 1.89 -3.98 14.48
C ILE A 215 2.61 -4.64 13.31
N THR A 216 1.85 -5.14 12.36
CA THR A 216 2.32 -5.47 11.01
C THR A 216 2.03 -4.27 10.12
N LEU A 217 3.06 -3.60 9.61
CA LEU A 217 2.90 -2.53 8.64
C LEU A 217 2.93 -3.13 7.23
N GLY A 218 1.92 -2.84 6.42
CA GLY A 218 1.84 -3.36 5.06
C GLY A 218 1.27 -2.37 4.07
N GLY A 219 1.48 -2.64 2.81
CA GLY A 219 0.91 -1.84 1.74
C GLY A 219 1.08 -2.48 0.37
N LEU A 220 0.31 -1.98 -0.60
CA LEU A 220 0.40 -2.35 -2.00
C LEU A 220 0.96 -1.19 -2.82
N SER A 221 1.84 -1.47 -3.83
CA SER A 221 2.28 -0.44 -4.78
C SER A 221 2.93 0.76 -4.08
N ALA A 222 2.43 1.98 -4.27
CA ALA A 222 2.90 3.17 -3.53
C ALA A 222 2.84 2.98 -2.01
N GLY A 223 1.85 2.24 -1.47
CA GLY A 223 1.78 1.87 -0.06
C GLY A 223 2.89 0.90 0.36
N ALA A 224 3.28 -0.04 -0.52
CA ALA A 224 4.42 -0.92 -0.27
C ALA A 224 5.77 -0.16 -0.38
N HIS A 225 5.89 0.81 -1.31
CA HIS A 225 7.04 1.70 -1.35
C HIS A 225 7.13 2.52 -0.04
N SER A 226 6.00 3.07 0.44
CA SER A 226 5.94 3.77 1.72
C SER A 226 6.37 2.87 2.88
N THR A 227 5.80 1.67 2.99
CA THR A 227 6.20 0.67 4.00
C THR A 227 7.71 0.38 3.92
N ALA A 228 8.25 0.25 2.69
CA ALA A 228 9.67 0.04 2.47
C ALA A 228 10.52 1.24 2.91
N PHE A 229 10.08 2.48 2.67
CA PHE A 229 10.79 3.67 3.16
C PHE A 229 10.80 3.73 4.67
N HIS A 230 9.68 3.44 5.35
CA HIS A 230 9.66 3.32 6.82
C HIS A 230 10.51 2.16 7.34
N TYR A 231 10.72 1.11 6.56
CA TYR A 231 11.55 -0.03 6.92
C TYR A 231 13.04 0.22 6.62
N PHE A 232 13.38 0.92 5.53
CA PHE A 232 14.74 1.20 5.03
C PHE A 232 15.24 2.62 5.34
N HIS A 233 14.50 3.41 6.08
CA HIS A 233 14.90 4.71 6.59
C HIS A 233 16.19 4.63 7.40
N ASN A 234 16.96 5.70 7.47
CA ASN A 234 18.25 5.73 8.15
C ASN A 234 18.11 5.72 9.68
N TYR A 235 18.08 4.58 10.26
CA TYR A 235 17.76 4.33 11.65
C TYR A 235 18.84 4.68 12.66
N GLY A 236 19.97 5.14 12.23
CA GLY A 236 20.92 5.81 13.11
C GLY A 236 20.33 7.07 13.78
N VAL A 237 19.29 7.65 13.18
CA VAL A 237 18.59 8.83 13.66
C VAL A 237 17.44 8.47 14.61
N ASP A 238 16.66 7.44 14.32
CA ASP A 238 15.49 7.03 15.12
C ASP A 238 15.85 6.28 16.41
N LYS A 239 17.13 6.09 16.65
CA LYS A 239 17.66 5.52 17.89
C LYS A 239 16.86 4.34 18.44
N ASN A 240 16.42 3.43 17.53
CA ASN A 240 16.23 2.05 17.91
C ASN A 240 14.85 1.56 18.34
N LYS A 241 13.75 2.28 18.13
CA LYS A 241 12.46 1.68 18.39
C LYS A 241 11.55 1.81 17.17
N PRO A 242 11.51 0.80 16.28
CA PRO A 242 10.58 0.80 15.16
C PRO A 242 9.14 0.91 15.70
N LEU A 243 8.29 1.66 14.97
CA LEU A 243 6.88 1.83 15.30
C LEU A 243 6.00 0.64 14.84
N PHE A 244 6.64 -0.42 14.35
CA PHE A 244 6.01 -1.67 13.92
C PHE A 244 6.94 -2.86 14.15
N ALA A 245 6.39 -4.07 14.19
CA ALA A 245 7.11 -5.29 14.52
C ALA A 245 7.50 -6.13 13.29
N ARG A 246 6.83 -5.90 12.14
CA ARG A 246 7.03 -6.68 10.91
C ARG A 246 6.47 -5.94 9.70
N ALA A 247 6.88 -6.33 8.48
CA ALA A 247 6.47 -5.63 7.26
C ALA A 247 5.95 -6.57 6.16
N ILE A 248 4.99 -6.06 5.34
CA ILE A 248 4.50 -6.70 4.12
C ILE A 248 4.62 -5.72 2.97
N LEU A 249 5.43 -6.07 1.97
CA LEU A 249 5.64 -5.29 0.75
C LEU A 249 4.94 -5.97 -0.43
N GLN A 250 3.71 -5.58 -0.72
CA GLN A 250 2.95 -6.14 -1.83
C GLN A 250 3.23 -5.32 -3.10
N SER A 251 3.96 -5.88 -4.05
CA SER A 251 4.37 -5.20 -5.29
C SER A 251 5.00 -3.83 -5.01
N GLY A 252 6.07 -3.82 -4.21
CA GLY A 252 6.83 -2.62 -3.88
C GLY A 252 8.15 -2.92 -3.18
N SER A 253 9.03 -1.92 -3.08
CA SER A 253 10.39 -2.07 -2.55
C SER A 253 11.01 -0.67 -2.39
N PRO A 254 12.06 -0.50 -1.56
CA PRO A 254 12.79 0.76 -1.48
C PRO A 254 13.57 1.07 -2.77
N THR A 255 13.84 0.06 -3.61
CA THR A 255 14.56 0.19 -4.89
C THR A 255 13.64 0.04 -6.10
N ALA A 256 12.31 -0.01 -5.87
CA ALA A 256 11.33 -0.02 -6.93
C ALA A 256 11.25 1.37 -7.57
N ARG A 257 11.30 1.43 -8.88
CA ARG A 257 11.28 2.69 -9.64
C ARG A 257 12.46 3.63 -9.28
N ALA A 258 12.53 4.75 -9.96
CA ALA A 258 13.46 5.83 -9.63
C ALA A 258 12.83 6.79 -8.62
N PHE A 259 13.58 7.21 -7.61
CA PHE A 259 13.21 8.26 -6.66
C PHE A 259 14.30 9.33 -6.65
N PRO A 260 14.45 10.11 -7.74
CA PRO A 260 15.54 11.07 -7.87
C PRO A 260 15.43 12.22 -6.88
N SER A 261 16.51 12.99 -6.78
CA SER A 261 16.55 14.22 -6.00
C SER A 261 15.61 15.29 -6.58
N PRO A 262 15.21 16.32 -5.80
CA PRO A 262 14.34 17.39 -6.28
C PRO A 262 14.96 18.27 -7.37
N GLU A 263 16.24 18.14 -7.64
CA GLU A 263 16.93 18.81 -8.75
C GLU A 263 16.73 18.12 -10.10
N TYR A 264 16.08 16.95 -10.12
CA TYR A 264 15.78 16.21 -11.34
C TYR A 264 15.00 17.08 -12.33
N PRO A 265 15.37 17.12 -13.62
CA PRO A 265 14.82 18.08 -14.58
C PRO A 265 13.30 18.05 -14.66
N ARG A 266 12.70 16.85 -14.66
CA ARG A 266 11.27 16.67 -14.68
C ARG A 266 10.55 17.31 -13.49
N TYR A 267 11.09 17.20 -12.29
CA TYR A 267 10.50 17.81 -11.11
C TYR A 267 10.52 19.34 -11.16
N LYS A 268 11.57 19.92 -11.75
CA LYS A 268 11.63 21.38 -11.99
C LYS A 268 10.54 21.83 -12.96
N GLU A 269 10.33 21.06 -14.04
CA GLU A 269 9.28 21.35 -15.02
C GLU A 269 7.87 21.22 -14.41
N ASP A 270 7.63 20.16 -13.61
CA ASP A 270 6.34 19.94 -12.95
C ASP A 270 6.07 21.01 -11.89
N PHE A 271 7.07 21.41 -11.12
CA PHE A 271 6.95 22.52 -10.16
C PHE A 271 6.67 23.86 -10.86
N ALA A 272 7.41 24.19 -11.91
CA ALA A 272 7.19 25.43 -12.68
C ALA A 272 5.79 25.46 -13.30
N ALA A 273 5.34 24.34 -13.86
CA ALA A 273 3.99 24.22 -14.44
C ALA A 273 2.89 24.39 -13.37
N LEU A 274 3.10 23.82 -12.17
CA LEU A 274 2.19 24.02 -11.04
C LEU A 274 2.10 25.49 -10.66
N MET A 275 3.25 26.15 -10.43
CA MET A 275 3.33 27.55 -10.04
C MET A 275 2.66 28.46 -11.08
N GLN A 276 2.95 28.25 -12.35
CA GLN A 276 2.32 29.00 -13.44
C GLN A 276 0.79 28.83 -13.46
N HIS A 277 0.29 27.61 -13.31
CA HIS A 277 -1.15 27.32 -13.37
C HIS A 277 -1.91 28.00 -12.23
N ILE A 278 -1.34 28.02 -11.03
CA ILE A 278 -1.97 28.68 -9.87
C ILE A 278 -1.73 30.19 -9.82
N GLY A 279 -0.97 30.74 -10.77
CA GLY A 279 -0.66 32.18 -10.88
C GLY A 279 0.46 32.66 -9.95
N CYS A 280 1.34 31.75 -9.52
CA CYS A 280 2.51 32.05 -8.70
C CYS A 280 3.79 32.17 -9.55
N SER A 281 4.70 33.08 -9.18
CA SER A 281 6.00 33.23 -9.83
C SER A 281 7.03 32.33 -9.18
N VAL A 282 7.95 31.77 -9.98
CA VAL A 282 9.15 31.08 -9.50
C VAL A 282 10.37 32.02 -9.41
N GLU A 283 10.23 33.26 -9.88
CA GLU A 283 11.32 34.28 -9.92
C GLU A 283 11.34 35.19 -8.69
N VAL A 284 10.51 34.88 -7.66
CA VAL A 284 10.47 35.60 -6.40
C VAL A 284 11.16 34.79 -5.29
N ASP A 285 11.36 35.38 -4.11
CA ASP A 285 12.01 34.66 -3.02
C ASP A 285 11.16 33.49 -2.46
N ASP A 286 11.79 32.62 -1.67
CA ASP A 286 11.17 31.42 -1.12
C ASP A 286 9.94 31.73 -0.26
N SER A 287 9.92 32.86 0.48
CA SER A 287 8.80 33.25 1.32
C SER A 287 7.59 33.66 0.50
N GLU A 288 7.81 34.42 -0.57
CA GLU A 288 6.75 34.81 -1.50
C GLU A 288 6.20 33.60 -2.27
N GLN A 289 7.08 32.69 -2.73
CA GLN A 289 6.67 31.45 -3.36
C GLN A 289 5.80 30.61 -2.43
N MET A 290 6.22 30.38 -1.19
CA MET A 290 5.47 29.61 -0.18
C MET A 290 4.16 30.29 0.17
N SER A 291 4.14 31.61 0.36
CA SER A 291 2.92 32.36 0.63
C SER A 291 1.91 32.22 -0.51
N CYS A 292 2.36 32.29 -1.77
CA CYS A 292 1.51 32.10 -2.92
C CYS A 292 0.93 30.68 -2.98
N LEU A 293 1.74 29.65 -2.79
CA LEU A 293 1.30 28.24 -2.74
C LEU A 293 0.26 27.98 -1.65
N ILE A 294 0.50 28.50 -0.43
CA ILE A 294 -0.39 28.31 0.71
C ILE A 294 -1.75 28.97 0.45
N ASN A 295 -1.77 30.16 -0.17
CA ASN A 295 -2.98 30.92 -0.43
C ASN A 295 -3.69 30.55 -1.74
N ALA A 296 -3.11 29.72 -2.59
CA ALA A 296 -3.73 29.28 -3.84
C ALA A 296 -5.01 28.45 -3.56
N PRO A 297 -6.05 28.56 -4.40
CA PRO A 297 -7.21 27.67 -4.29
C PRO A 297 -6.81 26.20 -4.42
N ALA A 298 -7.23 25.36 -3.47
CA ALA A 298 -6.89 23.96 -3.44
C ALA A 298 -7.31 23.21 -4.72
N GLU A 299 -8.46 23.60 -5.28
CA GLU A 299 -8.99 23.05 -6.52
C GLU A 299 -8.04 23.27 -7.71
N LYS A 300 -7.40 24.43 -7.80
CA LYS A 300 -6.43 24.72 -8.86
C LYS A 300 -5.17 23.88 -8.73
N ILE A 301 -4.68 23.69 -7.48
CA ILE A 301 -3.54 22.79 -7.23
C ILE A 301 -3.94 21.36 -7.63
N ARG A 302 -5.12 20.88 -7.20
CA ARG A 302 -5.64 19.57 -7.56
C ARG A 302 -5.75 19.37 -9.07
N GLU A 303 -6.32 20.35 -9.80
CA GLU A 303 -6.50 20.29 -11.24
C GLU A 303 -5.18 20.06 -11.98
N VAL A 304 -4.15 20.87 -11.68
CA VAL A 304 -2.85 20.70 -12.32
C VAL A 304 -2.17 19.41 -11.86
N ALA A 305 -2.30 19.06 -10.58
CA ALA A 305 -1.70 17.83 -10.06
C ALA A 305 -2.31 16.59 -10.74
N ALA A 306 -3.63 16.53 -10.86
CA ALA A 306 -4.32 15.44 -11.56
C ALA A 306 -3.97 15.38 -13.04
N LYS A 307 -3.94 16.53 -13.73
CA LYS A 307 -3.58 16.63 -15.15
C LYS A 307 -2.16 16.12 -15.41
N ARG A 308 -1.18 16.61 -14.65
CA ARG A 308 0.23 16.19 -14.80
C ARG A 308 0.41 14.70 -14.51
N TYR A 309 -0.29 14.17 -13.51
CA TYR A 309 -0.26 12.75 -13.22
C TYR A 309 -0.86 11.90 -14.35
N GLU A 310 -2.01 12.30 -14.91
CA GLU A 310 -2.65 11.58 -16.00
C GLU A 310 -1.79 11.60 -17.27
N ASP A 311 -1.18 12.74 -17.61
CA ASP A 311 -0.27 12.87 -18.75
C ASP A 311 0.97 11.98 -18.59
N ALA A 312 1.51 11.86 -17.36
CA ALA A 312 2.68 11.06 -17.04
C ALA A 312 2.39 9.56 -16.91
N LYS A 313 1.19 9.17 -16.54
CA LYS A 313 0.79 7.79 -16.28
C LYS A 313 1.08 6.85 -17.45
N ASN A 314 0.78 7.30 -18.66
CA ASN A 314 1.03 6.53 -19.89
C ASN A 314 2.52 6.53 -20.30
N LEU A 315 3.33 7.35 -19.65
CA LEU A 315 4.76 7.46 -19.88
C LEU A 315 5.56 6.81 -18.74
N LEU A 316 4.88 6.34 -17.68
CA LEU A 316 5.48 5.76 -16.47
C LEU A 316 6.44 6.71 -15.71
N ASP A 317 6.28 8.02 -15.93
CA ASP A 317 7.13 9.09 -15.43
C ASP A 317 6.33 9.99 -14.47
N TRP A 318 6.04 9.48 -13.27
CA TRP A 318 5.14 10.13 -12.32
C TRP A 318 5.74 11.37 -11.65
N PRO A 319 5.02 12.51 -11.66
CA PRO A 319 5.52 13.79 -11.14
C PRO A 319 5.50 13.88 -9.61
N TRP A 320 4.54 13.21 -8.97
CA TRP A 320 4.27 13.33 -7.55
C TRP A 320 4.61 12.04 -6.82
N GLN A 321 5.81 11.99 -6.26
CA GLN A 321 6.30 10.82 -5.52
C GLN A 321 7.38 11.24 -4.51
N PRO A 322 7.75 10.38 -3.55
CA PRO A 322 8.88 10.63 -2.68
C PRO A 322 10.15 10.96 -3.46
N ALA A 323 10.97 11.84 -2.92
CA ALA A 323 12.22 12.24 -3.54
C ALA A 323 13.38 12.14 -2.55
N LEU A 324 14.55 11.74 -3.07
CA LEU A 324 15.79 11.57 -2.31
C LEU A 324 16.22 12.89 -1.65
N GLY A 325 16.67 12.81 -0.41
CA GLY A 325 17.18 13.93 0.38
C GLY A 325 16.17 14.58 1.32
N GLY A 326 14.95 14.02 1.44
CA GLY A 326 13.99 14.38 2.48
C GLY A 326 13.91 13.32 3.58
N LEU A 327 13.17 13.60 4.66
CA LEU A 327 12.90 12.63 5.71
C LEU A 327 12.30 11.35 5.10
N PHE A 328 12.69 10.20 5.67
CA PHE A 328 12.34 8.83 5.25
C PHE A 328 12.92 8.39 3.89
N LEU A 329 13.68 9.26 3.23
CA LEU A 329 14.45 8.93 2.03
C LEU A 329 15.76 9.74 2.01
N GLU A 330 16.50 9.70 3.11
CA GLU A 330 17.80 10.38 3.30
C GLU A 330 18.89 9.71 2.46
N LYS A 331 18.77 8.40 2.30
CA LYS A 331 19.62 7.56 1.45
C LYS A 331 18.77 6.86 0.41
N SER A 332 19.37 6.49 -0.69
CA SER A 332 18.72 5.58 -1.64
C SER A 332 18.47 4.21 -1.01
N GLY A 333 17.45 3.50 -1.52
CA GLY A 333 17.14 2.15 -1.04
C GLY A 333 18.28 1.18 -1.27
N SER A 334 19.02 1.31 -2.38
CA SER A 334 20.21 0.50 -2.66
C SER A 334 21.33 0.75 -1.65
N GLU A 335 21.62 2.00 -1.34
CA GLU A 335 22.64 2.36 -0.35
C GLU A 335 22.29 1.82 1.04
N SER A 336 21.05 2.04 1.49
CA SER A 336 20.56 1.52 2.77
C SER A 336 20.63 -0.01 2.82
N GLY A 337 20.25 -0.69 1.75
CA GLY A 337 20.33 -2.14 1.65
C GLY A 337 21.74 -2.68 1.69
N ILE A 338 22.70 -2.02 0.99
CA ILE A 338 24.12 -2.42 0.98
C ILE A 338 24.75 -2.21 2.36
N GLN A 339 24.46 -1.09 3.01
CA GLN A 339 24.98 -0.73 4.33
C GLN A 339 24.25 -1.45 5.47
N SER A 340 23.16 -2.19 5.18
CA SER A 340 22.29 -2.82 6.18
C SER A 340 21.76 -1.84 7.23
N THR A 341 21.46 -0.60 6.81
CA THR A 341 20.89 0.45 7.68
C THR A 341 19.37 0.44 7.65
N PHE A 342 18.74 -0.73 7.67
CA PHE A 342 17.29 -0.95 7.71
C PHE A 342 16.87 -1.67 9.00
N HIS A 343 15.59 -1.67 9.33
CA HIS A 343 15.07 -2.41 10.48
C HIS A 343 15.20 -3.92 10.25
N HIS A 344 15.75 -4.64 11.24
CA HIS A 344 15.90 -6.09 11.18
C HIS A 344 14.64 -6.78 11.72
N LEU A 345 13.52 -6.59 11.03
CA LEU A 345 12.20 -7.11 11.38
C LEU A 345 11.72 -8.12 10.34
N PRO A 346 10.95 -9.17 10.74
CA PRO A 346 10.38 -10.13 9.80
C PRO A 346 9.65 -9.45 8.64
N ILE A 347 9.87 -9.94 7.41
CA ILE A 347 9.36 -9.29 6.20
C ILE A 347 8.85 -10.28 5.16
N ILE A 348 7.71 -9.94 4.56
CA ILE A 348 7.19 -10.58 3.34
C ILE A 348 7.34 -9.61 2.17
N THR A 349 7.86 -10.10 1.04
CA THR A 349 7.86 -9.38 -0.24
C THR A 349 7.08 -10.16 -1.28
N THR A 350 6.21 -9.50 -2.03
CA THR A 350 5.45 -10.14 -3.10
C THR A 350 5.53 -9.36 -4.41
N TYR A 351 5.21 -10.04 -5.52
CA TYR A 351 5.06 -9.45 -6.83
C TYR A 351 4.09 -10.28 -7.67
N THR A 352 3.49 -9.67 -8.71
CA THR A 352 2.67 -10.36 -9.70
C THR A 352 3.50 -10.75 -10.93
N THR A 353 3.07 -11.81 -11.64
CA THR A 353 3.86 -12.35 -12.77
C THR A 353 4.08 -11.32 -13.89
N ASP A 354 3.08 -10.47 -14.17
CA ASP A 354 3.08 -9.54 -15.31
C ASP A 354 2.90 -8.07 -14.89
N GLU A 355 3.60 -7.63 -13.85
CA GLU A 355 3.45 -6.31 -13.20
C GLU A 355 3.28 -5.15 -14.20
N GLY A 356 4.14 -5.08 -15.23
CA GLY A 356 4.20 -3.96 -16.18
C GLY A 356 3.05 -3.92 -17.18
N LYS A 357 2.34 -5.01 -17.40
CA LYS A 357 1.30 -5.07 -18.45
C LYS A 357 0.10 -4.14 -18.21
N TYR A 358 -0.09 -3.68 -16.98
CA TYR A 358 -1.11 -2.68 -16.68
C TYR A 358 -0.76 -1.29 -17.18
N TYR A 359 0.53 -0.93 -17.15
CA TYR A 359 1.01 0.44 -17.35
C TYR A 359 1.62 0.69 -18.73
N THR A 360 2.16 -0.36 -19.38
CA THR A 360 2.98 -0.24 -20.58
C THR A 360 2.24 0.46 -21.72
N PRO A 361 2.87 1.45 -22.38
CA PRO A 361 2.30 2.10 -23.57
C PRO A 361 2.06 1.10 -24.70
N GLY A 362 0.93 1.21 -25.37
CA GLY A 362 0.52 0.31 -26.46
C GLY A 362 0.82 0.84 -27.87
N ASN A 363 1.78 1.75 -28.05
CA ASN A 363 2.06 2.44 -29.31
C ASN A 363 3.55 2.50 -29.67
N LEU A 364 4.38 1.63 -29.09
CA LEU A 364 5.82 1.58 -29.34
C LEU A 364 6.13 0.39 -30.25
N GLU A 365 6.68 0.64 -31.45
CA GLU A 365 6.78 -0.36 -32.51
C GLU A 365 8.23 -0.77 -32.84
N THR A 366 9.19 0.13 -32.67
CA THR A 366 10.55 -0.03 -33.15
C THR A 366 11.55 -0.29 -32.01
N ASN A 367 12.73 -0.81 -32.36
CA ASN A 367 13.84 -0.91 -31.41
C ASN A 367 14.26 0.47 -30.87
N ASP A 368 14.20 1.50 -31.72
CA ASP A 368 14.51 2.86 -31.29
C ASP A 368 13.49 3.35 -30.25
N ASP A 369 12.20 3.06 -30.40
CA ASP A 369 11.19 3.37 -29.38
C ASP A 369 11.51 2.73 -28.04
N PHE A 370 12.03 1.49 -28.01
CA PHE A 370 12.48 0.85 -26.77
C PHE A 370 13.67 1.57 -26.12
N ILE A 371 14.66 1.94 -26.92
CA ILE A 371 15.84 2.68 -26.44
C ILE A 371 15.44 4.07 -25.94
N GLN A 372 14.62 4.80 -26.69
CA GLN A 372 14.13 6.11 -26.30
C GLN A 372 13.24 6.06 -25.05
N PHE A 373 12.42 5.01 -24.91
CA PHE A 373 11.65 4.78 -23.69
C PHE A 373 12.57 4.71 -22.46
N TRP A 374 13.64 3.89 -22.51
CA TRP A 374 14.55 3.74 -21.38
C TRP A 374 15.43 4.97 -21.15
N HIS A 375 15.85 5.65 -22.22
CA HIS A 375 16.56 6.93 -22.09
C HIS A 375 15.71 8.00 -21.40
N ARG A 376 14.41 8.02 -21.67
CA ARG A 376 13.47 8.94 -20.98
C ARG A 376 13.23 8.52 -19.52
N MET A 377 13.04 7.22 -19.27
CA MET A 377 12.74 6.69 -17.94
C MET A 377 13.92 6.78 -16.97
N SER A 378 15.12 6.68 -17.48
CA SER A 378 16.38 6.73 -16.72
C SER A 378 17.43 7.47 -17.55
N PRO A 379 17.34 8.81 -17.63
CA PRO A 379 18.19 9.62 -18.52
C PRO A 379 19.68 9.58 -18.17
N ASP A 380 20.01 9.15 -16.95
CA ASP A 380 21.41 8.99 -16.50
C ASP A 380 22.03 7.65 -16.94
N LEU A 381 21.27 6.75 -17.58
CA LEU A 381 21.83 5.56 -18.22
C LEU A 381 22.68 5.97 -19.43
N ASN A 382 23.90 5.48 -19.46
CA ASN A 382 24.81 5.76 -20.56
C ASN A 382 24.58 4.81 -21.77
N VAL A 383 25.27 5.08 -22.86
CA VAL A 383 25.14 4.29 -24.11
C VAL A 383 25.47 2.81 -23.92
N THR A 384 26.38 2.48 -23.01
CA THR A 384 26.75 1.08 -22.70
C THR A 384 25.62 0.39 -21.93
N ASP A 385 25.00 1.08 -20.95
CA ASP A 385 23.86 0.56 -20.21
C ASP A 385 22.67 0.26 -21.15
N LEU A 386 22.37 1.17 -22.08
CA LEU A 386 21.30 1.01 -23.08
C LEU A 386 21.62 -0.14 -24.06
N ALA A 387 22.86 -0.32 -24.46
CA ALA A 387 23.28 -1.45 -25.29
C ALA A 387 23.10 -2.79 -24.55
N ILE A 388 23.49 -2.87 -23.28
CA ILE A 388 23.27 -4.06 -22.44
C ILE A 388 21.77 -4.35 -22.29
N LEU A 389 20.93 -3.33 -22.05
CA LEU A 389 19.48 -3.51 -22.00
C LEU A 389 18.92 -4.09 -23.31
N ASN A 390 19.42 -3.61 -24.45
CA ASN A 390 19.02 -4.10 -25.77
C ASN A 390 19.36 -5.59 -25.97
N GLU A 391 20.48 -6.05 -25.42
CA GLU A 391 20.88 -7.47 -25.44
C GLU A 391 20.08 -8.32 -24.46
N LEU A 392 19.83 -7.82 -23.23
CA LEU A 392 19.07 -8.53 -22.19
C LEU A 392 17.59 -8.69 -22.53
N TYR A 393 17.06 -7.79 -23.33
CA TYR A 393 15.69 -7.81 -23.84
C TYR A 393 15.75 -7.74 -25.38
N PRO A 394 16.04 -8.85 -26.08
CA PRO A 394 16.25 -8.84 -27.53
C PRO A 394 15.01 -8.34 -28.29
N ASP A 395 15.28 -7.51 -29.31
CA ASP A 395 14.25 -6.93 -30.17
C ASP A 395 13.41 -8.01 -30.87
N PRO A 396 12.09 -8.06 -30.68
CA PRO A 396 11.22 -9.05 -31.29
C PRO A 396 11.14 -8.96 -32.83
N VAL A 397 11.59 -7.84 -33.43
CA VAL A 397 11.65 -7.69 -34.89
C VAL A 397 12.92 -8.32 -35.46
N ALA A 398 14.05 -8.05 -34.81
CA ALA A 398 15.35 -8.60 -35.23
C ALA A 398 15.56 -10.08 -34.83
N HIS A 399 14.89 -10.51 -33.75
CA HIS A 399 15.01 -11.81 -33.14
C HIS A 399 13.62 -12.47 -33.00
N LEU A 400 13.22 -13.23 -34.00
CA LEU A 400 11.91 -13.90 -34.04
C LEU A 400 11.73 -14.96 -32.92
N ASP A 401 12.82 -15.45 -32.36
CA ASP A 401 12.87 -16.33 -31.17
C ASP A 401 12.88 -15.57 -29.83
N SER A 402 12.80 -14.24 -29.87
CA SER A 402 12.69 -13.44 -28.67
C SER A 402 11.48 -13.86 -27.83
N PRO A 403 11.65 -14.07 -26.52
CA PRO A 403 10.52 -14.36 -25.62
C PRO A 403 9.48 -13.22 -25.56
N TRP A 404 9.80 -12.07 -26.13
CA TRP A 404 8.95 -10.87 -26.18
C TRP A 404 8.21 -10.73 -27.52
N ALA A 405 8.41 -11.66 -28.47
CA ALA A 405 7.68 -11.73 -29.72
C ALA A 405 6.18 -12.00 -29.50
N MET A 406 5.39 -11.97 -30.56
CA MET A 406 3.95 -12.26 -30.54
C MET A 406 3.16 -11.33 -29.58
N SER A 407 3.52 -10.05 -29.56
CA SER A 407 2.77 -9.06 -28.77
C SER A 407 1.34 -8.91 -29.29
N PRO A 408 0.33 -8.93 -28.43
CA PRO A 408 -1.07 -8.71 -28.80
C PRO A 408 -1.43 -7.22 -28.94
N ASN A 409 -0.49 -6.34 -28.73
CA ASN A 409 -0.60 -4.89 -28.80
C ASN A 409 0.50 -4.35 -29.74
N SER A 410 1.16 -3.23 -29.41
CA SER A 410 2.31 -2.78 -30.23
C SER A 410 3.47 -3.77 -30.16
N THR A 411 4.33 -3.75 -31.18
CA THR A 411 5.43 -4.71 -31.34
C THR A 411 6.35 -4.79 -30.13
N GLN A 412 6.67 -3.66 -29.51
CA GLN A 412 7.55 -3.58 -28.35
C GLN A 412 6.82 -3.77 -26.99
N TYR A 413 5.50 -3.92 -26.98
CA TYR A 413 4.71 -3.94 -25.75
C TYR A 413 5.18 -5.02 -24.74
N ASN A 414 5.31 -6.28 -25.17
CA ASN A 414 5.75 -7.36 -24.27
C ASN A 414 7.16 -7.11 -23.73
N ARG A 415 8.06 -6.61 -24.57
CA ARG A 415 9.45 -6.31 -24.23
C ARG A 415 9.56 -5.19 -23.20
N ILE A 416 8.84 -4.10 -23.43
CA ILE A 416 8.81 -2.96 -22.50
C ILE A 416 8.12 -3.37 -21.20
N SER A 417 6.98 -4.07 -21.28
CA SER A 417 6.28 -4.58 -20.09
C SER A 417 7.18 -5.46 -19.23
N ALA A 418 7.97 -6.36 -19.84
CA ALA A 418 8.88 -7.23 -19.13
C ALA A 418 10.03 -6.44 -18.47
N SER A 419 10.70 -5.58 -19.23
CA SER A 419 11.81 -4.78 -18.70
C SER A 419 11.36 -3.80 -17.61
N TRP A 420 10.17 -3.22 -17.75
CA TRP A 420 9.55 -2.39 -16.72
C TRP A 420 9.17 -3.21 -15.46
N SER A 421 8.55 -4.39 -15.63
CA SER A 421 8.25 -5.29 -14.51
C SER A 421 9.52 -5.62 -13.70
N ASP A 422 10.61 -5.91 -14.41
CA ASP A 422 11.89 -6.25 -13.78
C ASP A 422 12.48 -5.06 -13.04
N MET A 423 12.52 -3.88 -13.67
CA MET A 423 13.09 -2.67 -13.08
C MET A 423 12.29 -2.19 -11.85
N ALA A 424 10.96 -2.23 -11.93
CA ALA A 424 10.10 -1.58 -10.95
C ALA A 424 9.66 -2.50 -9.80
N TYR A 425 9.56 -3.82 -10.02
CA TYR A 425 8.93 -4.72 -9.05
C TYR A 425 9.66 -6.03 -8.82
N ILE A 426 9.92 -6.82 -9.87
CA ILE A 426 10.42 -8.20 -9.72
C ILE A 426 11.84 -8.23 -9.16
N CYS A 427 12.76 -7.49 -9.77
CA CYS A 427 14.15 -7.44 -9.32
C CYS A 427 14.32 -6.67 -7.99
N PRO A 428 13.64 -5.53 -7.77
CA PRO A 428 13.63 -4.86 -6.47
C PRO A 428 13.09 -5.73 -5.33
N SER A 429 12.01 -6.48 -5.55
CA SER A 429 11.48 -7.43 -4.55
C SER A 429 12.50 -8.52 -4.22
N ARG A 430 13.22 -9.06 -5.24
CA ARG A 430 14.32 -10.01 -5.04
C ARG A 430 15.49 -9.37 -4.28
N GLU A 431 15.87 -8.15 -4.63
CA GLU A 431 16.93 -7.43 -3.95
C GLU A 431 16.61 -7.27 -2.46
N THR A 432 15.40 -6.79 -2.15
CA THR A 432 14.94 -6.67 -0.77
C THR A 432 15.03 -7.99 -0.03
N ALA A 433 14.47 -9.08 -0.59
CA ALA A 433 14.51 -10.39 0.04
C ALA A 433 15.95 -10.90 0.25
N SER A 434 16.83 -10.70 -0.72
CA SER A 434 18.24 -11.10 -0.62
C SER A 434 19.01 -10.28 0.45
N ARG A 435 18.77 -8.98 0.52
CA ARG A 435 19.42 -8.08 1.50
C ARG A 435 18.97 -8.37 2.93
N THR A 436 17.67 -8.50 3.15
CA THR A 436 17.12 -8.80 4.47
C THR A 436 17.51 -10.20 4.95
N SER A 437 17.44 -11.21 4.07
CA SER A 437 17.89 -12.57 4.40
C SER A 437 19.41 -12.62 4.70
N ALA A 438 20.25 -11.91 3.93
CA ALA A 438 21.69 -11.83 4.20
C ALA A 438 22.02 -11.19 5.55
N ALA A 439 21.16 -10.30 6.04
CA ALA A 439 21.24 -9.70 7.37
C ALA A 439 20.67 -10.60 8.49
N GLY A 440 20.27 -11.84 8.18
CA GLY A 440 19.72 -12.79 9.15
C GLY A 440 18.25 -12.51 9.52
N VAL A 441 17.54 -11.70 8.75
CA VAL A 441 16.13 -11.38 9.01
C VAL A 441 15.24 -12.48 8.45
N PRO A 442 14.24 -12.98 9.22
CA PRO A 442 13.22 -13.89 8.69
C PRO A 442 12.48 -13.24 7.51
N THR A 443 12.67 -13.78 6.33
CA THR A 443 12.21 -13.19 5.07
C THR A 443 11.46 -14.25 4.27
N TRP A 444 10.35 -13.84 3.65
CA TRP A 444 9.58 -14.68 2.74
C TRP A 444 9.29 -13.94 1.46
N ARG A 445 9.30 -14.67 0.34
CA ARG A 445 9.03 -14.11 -0.99
C ARG A 445 7.96 -14.90 -1.72
N LEU A 446 7.07 -14.18 -2.43
CA LEU A 446 5.93 -14.78 -3.13
C LEU A 446 5.78 -14.19 -4.54
N ARG A 447 5.49 -15.07 -5.50
CA ARG A 447 4.98 -14.70 -6.83
C ARG A 447 3.49 -14.99 -6.90
N PHE A 448 2.69 -13.97 -7.14
CA PHE A 448 1.26 -14.15 -7.39
C PHE A 448 1.02 -14.38 -8.87
N ASN A 449 0.39 -15.53 -9.20
CA ASN A 449 0.20 -16.00 -10.57
C ASN A 449 -1.27 -16.36 -10.87
N THR A 450 -2.22 -15.68 -10.21
CA THR A 450 -3.65 -15.91 -10.39
C THR A 450 -4.32 -14.72 -11.06
N PRO A 451 -5.09 -14.92 -12.14
CA PRO A 451 -5.77 -13.84 -12.84
C PRO A 451 -6.80 -13.11 -11.97
N ASN A 452 -6.89 -11.79 -12.19
CA ASN A 452 -7.96 -10.96 -11.63
C ASN A 452 -8.66 -10.25 -12.80
N HIS A 453 -9.82 -10.74 -13.19
CA HIS A 453 -10.54 -10.30 -14.39
C HIS A 453 -10.86 -8.80 -14.45
N PRO A 454 -11.23 -8.09 -13.37
CA PRO A 454 -11.44 -6.65 -13.43
C PRO A 454 -10.20 -5.87 -13.87
N LEU A 455 -9.00 -6.31 -13.45
CA LEU A 455 -7.73 -5.65 -13.81
C LEU A 455 -7.18 -6.16 -15.16
N ALA A 456 -7.42 -7.42 -15.47
CA ALA A 456 -7.06 -8.07 -16.73
C ALA A 456 -8.27 -8.22 -17.65
N ALA A 457 -9.03 -7.14 -17.87
CA ALA A 457 -10.21 -7.14 -18.75
C ALA A 457 -9.91 -7.69 -20.16
N GLN A 458 -8.64 -7.69 -20.55
CA GLN A 458 -8.11 -8.32 -21.76
C GLN A 458 -7.20 -9.49 -21.33
N SER A 459 -7.48 -10.69 -21.80
CA SER A 459 -6.76 -11.92 -21.42
C SER A 459 -5.24 -11.83 -21.61
N TRP A 460 -4.77 -11.06 -22.59
CA TRP A 460 -3.34 -10.86 -22.86
C TRP A 460 -2.59 -10.04 -21.80
N ARG A 461 -3.29 -9.38 -20.89
CA ARG A 461 -2.67 -8.68 -19.75
C ARG A 461 -2.13 -9.65 -18.71
N GLY A 462 -2.54 -10.90 -18.71
CA GLY A 462 -2.04 -11.92 -17.79
C GLY A 462 -2.34 -11.59 -16.33
N ILE A 463 -1.31 -11.49 -15.51
CA ILE A 463 -1.38 -11.22 -14.07
C ILE A 463 -0.75 -9.85 -13.78
N PRO A 464 -1.43 -8.74 -14.14
CA PRO A 464 -0.85 -7.41 -14.03
C PRO A 464 -0.77 -6.93 -12.58
N HIS A 465 -0.11 -5.79 -12.38
CA HIS A 465 0.01 -5.11 -11.09
C HIS A 465 -1.32 -5.04 -10.31
N ALA A 466 -1.27 -5.31 -9.01
CA ALA A 466 -2.40 -5.34 -8.09
C ALA A 466 -3.43 -6.49 -8.30
N SER A 467 -3.11 -7.49 -9.13
CA SER A 467 -4.00 -8.65 -9.32
C SER A 467 -4.29 -9.41 -8.02
N ASP A 468 -3.39 -9.37 -7.07
CA ASP A 468 -3.47 -10.03 -5.76
C ASP A 468 -4.26 -9.24 -4.70
N PHE A 469 -4.61 -7.98 -4.98
CA PHE A 469 -5.19 -7.09 -3.96
C PHE A 469 -6.51 -7.61 -3.38
N ALA A 470 -7.49 -7.94 -4.22
CA ALA A 470 -8.78 -8.46 -3.76
C ALA A 470 -8.64 -9.84 -3.08
N TYR A 471 -7.66 -10.64 -3.50
CA TYR A 471 -7.35 -11.94 -2.89
C TYR A 471 -6.78 -11.81 -1.49
N LEU A 472 -5.96 -10.77 -1.24
CA LEU A 472 -5.42 -10.48 0.08
C LEU A 472 -6.53 -10.22 1.11
N TRP A 473 -7.58 -9.52 0.72
CA TRP A 473 -8.73 -9.21 1.59
C TRP A 473 -9.73 -10.38 1.67
N ASN A 474 -9.46 -11.50 0.99
CA ASN A 474 -10.38 -12.64 0.87
C ASN A 474 -11.77 -12.24 0.34
N ASP A 475 -11.80 -11.28 -0.60
CA ASP A 475 -13.05 -10.78 -1.20
C ASP A 475 -13.83 -11.94 -1.86
N PRO A 476 -15.10 -12.17 -1.50
CA PRO A 476 -15.93 -13.18 -2.13
C PRO A 476 -16.16 -13.01 -3.64
N ALA A 477 -15.96 -11.83 -4.17
CA ALA A 477 -16.13 -11.52 -5.59
C ALA A 477 -15.00 -12.03 -6.49
N VAL A 478 -13.86 -12.46 -5.94
CA VAL A 478 -12.75 -12.97 -6.77
C VAL A 478 -13.10 -14.29 -7.44
N PRO A 479 -12.62 -14.53 -8.68
CA PRO A 479 -12.98 -15.72 -9.45
C PRO A 479 -12.45 -17.04 -8.87
N TYR A 480 -11.31 -17.01 -8.16
CA TYR A 480 -10.66 -18.19 -7.59
C TYR A 480 -10.71 -18.13 -6.05
N ARG A 481 -11.82 -18.60 -5.47
CA ARG A 481 -12.04 -18.53 -4.02
C ARG A 481 -11.05 -19.33 -3.19
N ASP A 482 -10.66 -20.53 -3.65
CA ASP A 482 -9.65 -21.33 -2.95
C ASP A 482 -8.29 -20.63 -2.91
N THR A 483 -7.90 -20.02 -4.03
CA THR A 483 -6.69 -19.18 -4.09
C THR A 483 -6.76 -18.03 -3.08
N ALA A 484 -7.89 -17.34 -2.96
CA ALA A 484 -8.08 -16.27 -2.00
C ALA A 484 -7.89 -16.77 -0.57
N GLN A 485 -8.54 -17.89 -0.23
CA GLN A 485 -8.43 -18.47 1.12
C GLN A 485 -6.99 -18.89 1.46
N ILE A 486 -6.25 -19.46 0.52
CA ILE A 486 -4.85 -19.84 0.72
C ILE A 486 -3.98 -18.61 0.88
N TYR A 487 -4.03 -17.68 -0.07
CA TYR A 487 -3.22 -16.46 -0.03
C TYR A 487 -3.49 -15.65 1.23
N TYR A 488 -4.78 -15.40 1.53
CA TYR A 488 -5.21 -14.78 2.77
C TYR A 488 -4.64 -15.49 4.01
N SER A 489 -4.68 -16.82 4.04
CA SER A 489 -4.25 -17.57 5.24
C SER A 489 -2.77 -17.37 5.57
N TYR A 490 -1.89 -17.29 4.57
CA TYR A 490 -0.48 -16.97 4.78
C TYR A 490 -0.29 -15.55 5.34
N ILE A 491 -0.96 -14.57 4.72
CA ILE A 491 -0.84 -13.17 5.15
C ILE A 491 -1.41 -13.00 6.57
N ASN A 492 -2.59 -13.56 6.84
CA ASN A 492 -3.19 -13.51 8.16
C ASN A 492 -2.32 -14.22 9.22
N SER A 493 -1.73 -15.38 8.90
CA SER A 493 -0.78 -16.08 9.78
C SER A 493 0.42 -15.21 10.13
N PHE A 494 0.97 -14.50 9.14
CA PHE A 494 2.08 -13.58 9.39
C PHE A 494 1.67 -12.38 10.26
N VAL A 495 0.49 -11.82 10.06
CA VAL A 495 -0.07 -10.76 10.94
C VAL A 495 -0.22 -11.26 12.37
N LEU A 496 -0.75 -12.47 12.55
CA LEU A 496 -1.02 -13.05 13.86
C LEU A 496 0.24 -13.48 14.61
N ALA A 497 1.28 -13.96 13.92
CA ALA A 497 2.39 -14.68 14.57
C ALA A 497 3.80 -14.29 14.07
N GLY A 498 3.94 -13.42 13.07
CA GLY A 498 5.23 -13.12 12.43
C GLY A 498 5.80 -14.25 11.57
N ASP A 499 4.99 -15.29 11.32
CA ASP A 499 5.33 -16.45 10.50
C ASP A 499 4.12 -16.83 9.61
N PRO A 500 4.27 -16.87 8.28
CA PRO A 500 3.16 -17.19 7.38
C PRO A 500 2.67 -18.64 7.48
N ASN A 501 3.44 -19.52 8.14
CA ASN A 501 3.13 -20.95 8.22
C ASN A 501 2.32 -21.34 9.46
N ARG A 502 2.43 -20.58 10.56
CA ARG A 502 1.93 -21.00 11.87
C ARG A 502 0.41 -21.20 11.92
N HIS A 503 -0.32 -20.42 11.16
CA HIS A 503 -1.80 -20.44 11.07
C HIS A 503 -2.30 -20.53 9.63
N ARG A 504 -1.46 -21.02 8.69
CA ARG A 504 -1.88 -21.23 7.31
C ARG A 504 -3.02 -22.22 7.21
N ARG A 505 -3.78 -22.15 6.13
CA ARG A 505 -4.85 -23.12 5.83
C ARG A 505 -4.29 -24.54 5.85
N GLU A 506 -5.04 -25.48 6.44
CA GLU A 506 -4.70 -26.89 6.41
C GLU A 506 -4.55 -27.39 4.96
N GLY A 507 -3.50 -28.17 4.69
CA GLY A 507 -3.15 -28.64 3.36
C GLY A 507 -2.37 -27.64 2.49
N ALA A 508 -2.28 -26.36 2.89
CA ALA A 508 -1.46 -25.40 2.17
C ALA A 508 0.04 -25.74 2.30
N VAL A 509 0.80 -25.55 1.22
CA VAL A 509 2.24 -25.86 1.20
C VAL A 509 3.00 -25.01 2.21
N GLU A 510 4.07 -25.53 2.78
CA GLU A 510 4.93 -24.73 3.65
C GLU A 510 5.65 -23.66 2.85
N TRP A 511 5.55 -22.41 3.31
CA TRP A 511 6.26 -21.29 2.69
C TRP A 511 7.68 -21.21 3.26
N PRO A 512 8.73 -21.58 2.50
CA PRO A 512 10.09 -21.57 3.01
C PRO A 512 10.57 -20.13 3.26
N GLN A 513 11.41 -19.95 4.26
CA GLN A 513 12.17 -18.72 4.40
C GLN A 513 13.10 -18.56 3.20
N TYR A 514 13.20 -17.31 2.71
CA TYR A 514 14.03 -16.96 1.58
C TYR A 514 15.52 -16.93 1.97
N GLU A 515 16.32 -17.64 1.22
CA GLU A 515 17.78 -17.65 1.40
C GLU A 515 18.44 -16.62 0.46
N ALA A 516 19.43 -15.89 0.97
CA ALA A 516 20.11 -14.83 0.22
C ALA A 516 20.78 -15.29 -1.09
N ARG A 517 21.13 -16.57 -1.16
CA ARG A 517 21.72 -17.20 -2.37
C ARG A 517 20.86 -18.35 -2.84
N GLY A 518 20.15 -18.15 -3.96
CA GLY A 518 19.32 -19.20 -4.54
C GLY A 518 18.05 -19.50 -3.75
N GLY A 519 17.44 -18.46 -3.18
CA GLY A 519 16.25 -18.56 -2.33
C GLY A 519 15.07 -19.19 -3.05
N SER A 520 14.21 -19.83 -2.27
CA SER A 520 12.93 -20.37 -2.74
C SER A 520 11.79 -19.42 -2.41
N GLN A 521 10.79 -19.40 -3.25
CA GLN A 521 9.55 -18.64 -3.06
C GLN A 521 8.34 -19.53 -3.30
N ILE A 522 7.17 -19.10 -2.79
CA ILE A 522 5.92 -19.74 -3.22
C ILE A 522 5.34 -19.03 -4.44
N VAL A 523 4.63 -19.82 -5.26
CA VAL A 523 3.83 -19.34 -6.37
C VAL A 523 2.38 -19.66 -6.12
N VAL A 524 1.55 -18.64 -6.04
CA VAL A 524 0.12 -18.78 -5.84
C VAL A 524 -0.58 -18.81 -7.20
N ASN A 525 -0.92 -20.01 -7.65
CA ASN A 525 -1.60 -20.27 -8.92
C ASN A 525 -3.13 -20.34 -8.74
N PRO A 526 -3.92 -20.30 -9.85
CA PRO A 526 -5.38 -20.43 -9.80
C PRO A 526 -5.84 -21.75 -9.16
N GLY A 527 -6.90 -21.70 -8.39
CA GLY A 527 -7.45 -22.85 -7.66
C GLY A 527 -6.68 -23.15 -6.37
N ASP A 528 -6.60 -24.40 -5.99
CA ASP A 528 -5.88 -24.90 -4.80
C ASP A 528 -4.44 -25.32 -5.15
N PHE A 529 -3.75 -24.52 -5.95
CA PHE A 529 -2.47 -24.90 -6.54
C PHE A 529 -1.36 -23.90 -6.21
N THR A 530 -0.81 -24.01 -4.99
CA THR A 530 0.38 -23.28 -4.56
C THR A 530 1.59 -24.21 -4.58
N VAL A 531 2.71 -23.75 -5.15
CA VAL A 531 3.95 -24.53 -5.26
C VAL A 531 5.15 -23.74 -4.74
N VAL A 532 6.19 -24.44 -4.34
CA VAL A 532 7.50 -23.86 -4.06
C VAL A 532 8.32 -23.91 -5.35
N GLU A 533 8.94 -22.80 -5.73
CA GLU A 533 9.91 -22.72 -6.82
C GLU A 533 11.21 -22.06 -6.37
N VAL A 534 12.31 -22.41 -7.01
CA VAL A 534 13.57 -21.66 -6.87
C VAL A 534 13.42 -20.32 -7.60
N ASP A 535 13.77 -19.23 -6.93
CA ASP A 535 13.72 -17.88 -7.51
C ASP A 535 14.88 -17.65 -8.48
N ASN A 536 14.76 -18.21 -9.67
CA ASN A 536 15.73 -18.09 -10.75
C ASN A 536 15.19 -17.36 -12.00
N ALA A 537 14.02 -16.72 -11.89
CA ALA A 537 13.46 -15.95 -13.00
C ALA A 537 14.37 -14.78 -13.37
N ARG A 538 14.71 -14.65 -14.64
CA ARG A 538 15.45 -13.51 -15.22
C ARG A 538 16.71 -13.09 -14.44
N PRO A 539 17.66 -14.00 -14.16
CA PRO A 539 18.80 -13.71 -13.30
C PRO A 539 19.74 -12.64 -13.88
N LEU A 540 19.95 -12.63 -15.20
CA LEU A 540 20.81 -11.65 -15.89
C LEU A 540 20.17 -10.25 -15.88
N GLN A 541 18.86 -10.18 -16.12
CA GLN A 541 18.11 -8.94 -16.06
C GLN A 541 18.15 -8.35 -14.65
N CYS A 542 17.89 -9.16 -13.63
CA CYS A 542 17.98 -8.68 -12.25
C CYS A 542 19.41 -8.32 -11.82
N ALA A 543 20.44 -9.00 -12.32
CA ALA A 543 21.82 -8.58 -12.10
C ALA A 543 22.09 -7.17 -12.68
N PHE A 544 21.49 -6.86 -13.83
CA PHE A 544 21.58 -5.50 -14.40
C PHE A 544 20.85 -4.46 -13.54
N TRP A 545 19.58 -4.73 -13.16
CA TRP A 545 18.75 -3.75 -12.46
C TRP A 545 19.15 -3.52 -11.01
N ASN A 546 19.82 -4.49 -10.37
CA ASN A 546 20.24 -4.46 -8.97
C ASN A 546 21.76 -4.23 -8.82
N ASP A 547 22.46 -3.86 -9.90
CA ASP A 547 23.88 -3.60 -9.88
C ASP A 547 24.18 -2.34 -9.04
N PRO A 548 24.95 -2.46 -7.94
CA PRO A 548 25.30 -1.32 -7.08
C PRO A 548 25.99 -0.17 -7.80
N GLU A 549 26.81 -0.46 -8.82
CA GLU A 549 27.51 0.58 -9.59
C GLU A 549 26.56 1.34 -10.53
N ARG A 550 25.43 0.72 -10.90
CA ARG A 550 24.40 1.33 -11.74
C ARG A 550 23.30 2.01 -10.94
N ALA A 551 23.10 1.64 -9.68
CA ALA A 551 22.05 2.18 -8.83
C ALA A 551 21.97 3.72 -8.82
N PRO A 552 23.07 4.49 -8.76
CA PRO A 552 23.01 5.96 -8.85
C PRO A 552 22.43 6.46 -10.18
N ARG A 553 22.73 5.79 -11.31
CA ARG A 553 22.18 6.14 -12.63
C ARG A 553 20.70 5.73 -12.80
N LEU A 554 20.23 4.83 -11.96
CA LEU A 554 18.83 4.41 -11.89
C LEU A 554 18.04 5.20 -10.84
N ASN A 555 18.69 6.07 -10.08
CA ASN A 555 18.12 6.81 -8.96
C ASN A 555 17.44 5.88 -7.93
N LYS A 556 18.13 4.78 -7.56
CA LYS A 556 17.62 3.73 -6.66
C LYS A 556 18.35 3.68 -5.32
#